data_16d99cd776455bb44d31899a8cd222bd
#
_entry.id   16d99cd776455bb44d31899a8cd222bd
#
_cell.length_a   1.000
_cell.length_b   1.000
_cell.length_c   1.000
_cell.angle_alpha   90.00
_cell.angle_beta   90.00
_cell.angle_gamma   90.00
#
_symmetry.space_group_name_H-M   'P 1'
#
loop_
_entity.id
_entity.type
_entity.pdbx_description
1 polymer ?
#
loop_
_entity_poly.entity_id
_entity_poly.type
_entity_poly.pdbx_seq_one_letter_code
_entity_poly.pdbx_strand_id
1 'polypeptide(L)'
;THCNAGALATSMYGTALAPAYILQERRRPVAVYSDETRPLLQGARLTAWELSQSGIPVTTICDNMAGVVMAQQKVQAVVVGADRIAANGDTANKIGTYTVAVLAKEHGIPFYVAAPLSTVDFSLRDGSLIPIEQRKEEEIRQFNGRQTVPDAAMVFNPAFDVTPERYITAIITEKGVAYPPFAQNLEALRLGKPALQCDVRSLQQQVLTAAQGCS
;
A
#
# COMPACT_ATOMS: atom_id res chain seq x y z
N THR A 1 -0.06 2.08 -6.43
CA THR A 1 -0.52 2.37 -5.05
C THR A 1 -2.01 2.15 -4.91
N HIS A 2 -2.52 2.06 -3.68
CA HIS A 2 -3.92 1.82 -3.34
C HIS A 2 -4.37 2.80 -2.25
N CYS A 3 -5.61 3.32 -2.32
CA CYS A 3 -6.13 4.35 -1.43
C CYS A 3 -5.38 5.69 -1.53
N ASN A 4 -5.32 6.45 -0.46
CA ASN A 4 -4.51 7.65 -0.37
C ASN A 4 -3.65 7.61 0.90
N ALA A 5 -2.36 7.77 0.71
CA ALA A 5 -1.36 7.94 1.76
C ALA A 5 -0.39 9.08 1.37
N GLY A 6 -0.94 10.11 0.77
CA GLY A 6 -0.28 11.35 0.38
C GLY A 6 -0.56 12.49 1.35
N ALA A 7 -0.32 13.71 0.89
CA ALA A 7 -0.46 14.95 1.66
C ALA A 7 -1.88 15.16 2.21
N LEU A 8 -2.91 14.74 1.47
CA LEU A 8 -4.31 14.93 1.85
C LEU A 8 -4.75 14.03 3.02
N ALA A 9 -4.12 12.88 3.21
CA ALA A 9 -4.44 11.95 4.30
C ALA A 9 -3.47 12.04 5.47
N THR A 10 -2.29 12.60 5.29
CA THR A 10 -1.23 12.67 6.30
C THR A 10 -0.70 14.10 6.42
N SER A 11 0.56 14.34 6.07
CA SER A 11 1.15 15.68 6.04
C SER A 11 2.30 15.75 5.02
N MET A 12 2.64 16.94 4.57
CA MET A 12 3.71 17.22 3.61
C MET A 12 3.62 16.33 2.35
N TYR A 13 4.59 15.44 2.13
CA TYR A 13 4.60 14.51 0.99
C TYR A 13 3.77 13.24 1.20
N GLY A 14 3.15 13.09 2.37
CA GLY A 14 2.52 11.83 2.74
C GLY A 14 3.51 10.77 3.20
N THR A 15 3.08 9.51 3.16
CA THR A 15 3.92 8.34 3.46
C THR A 15 4.21 7.54 2.19
N ALA A 16 3.23 6.83 1.66
CA ALA A 16 3.40 6.00 0.46
C ALA A 16 3.65 6.81 -0.82
N LEU A 17 3.17 8.02 -0.92
CA LEU A 17 3.41 8.88 -2.08
C LEU A 17 4.70 9.69 -1.99
N ALA A 18 5.33 9.80 -0.81
CA ALA A 18 6.58 10.53 -0.63
C ALA A 18 7.70 10.11 -1.62
N PRO A 19 7.92 8.82 -1.93
CA PRO A 19 8.91 8.44 -2.93
C PRO A 19 8.66 9.04 -4.32
N ALA A 20 7.41 9.17 -4.75
CA ALA A 20 7.08 9.76 -6.05
C ALA A 20 7.44 11.25 -6.10
N TYR A 21 7.10 12.00 -5.05
CA TYR A 21 7.47 13.42 -4.93
C TYR A 21 8.98 13.63 -4.92
N ILE A 22 9.70 12.84 -4.10
CA ILE A 22 11.16 12.94 -4.00
C ILE A 22 11.85 12.59 -5.33
N LEU A 23 11.35 11.58 -6.05
CA LEU A 23 11.87 11.25 -7.38
C LEU A 23 11.64 12.38 -8.37
N GLN A 24 10.45 12.98 -8.36
CA GLN A 24 10.12 14.13 -9.20
C GLN A 24 11.07 15.33 -8.93
N GLU A 25 11.27 15.69 -7.67
CA GLU A 25 12.19 16.75 -7.27
C GLU A 25 13.64 16.49 -7.71
N ARG A 26 14.04 15.22 -7.64
CA ARG A 26 15.37 14.78 -8.11
C ARG A 26 15.47 14.61 -9.61
N ARG A 27 14.43 15.00 -10.36
CA ARG A 27 14.34 14.85 -11.82
C ARG A 27 14.56 13.42 -12.30
N ARG A 28 14.12 12.45 -11.49
CA ARG A 28 14.14 11.02 -11.85
C ARG A 28 12.78 10.65 -12.42
N PRO A 29 12.74 9.89 -13.51
CA PRO A 29 11.47 9.43 -14.08
C PRO A 29 10.64 8.66 -13.05
N VAL A 30 9.38 9.04 -12.89
CA VAL A 30 8.41 8.36 -12.06
C VAL A 30 7.03 8.48 -12.69
N ALA A 31 6.24 7.42 -12.63
CA ALA A 31 4.83 7.41 -12.97
C ALA A 31 4.11 6.50 -11.98
N VAL A 32 2.85 6.78 -11.70
CA VAL A 32 2.08 6.06 -10.69
C VAL A 32 0.81 5.47 -11.32
N TYR A 33 0.59 4.18 -11.11
CA TYR A 33 -0.72 3.56 -11.25
C TYR A 33 -1.43 3.63 -9.90
N SER A 34 -2.63 4.21 -9.87
CA SER A 34 -3.45 4.35 -8.67
C SER A 34 -4.74 3.58 -8.85
N ASP A 35 -4.98 2.58 -8.00
CA ASP A 35 -6.29 1.94 -7.91
C ASP A 35 -7.33 2.97 -7.51
N GLU A 36 -8.52 2.94 -8.14
CA GLU A 36 -9.61 3.88 -7.80
C GLU A 36 -10.06 3.77 -6.34
N THR A 37 -9.92 2.59 -5.74
CA THR A 37 -10.20 2.25 -4.34
C THR A 37 -11.68 2.36 -3.98
N ARG A 38 -12.47 1.40 -4.48
CA ARG A 38 -13.86 1.26 -4.05
C ARG A 38 -13.93 0.97 -2.54
N PRO A 39 -15.04 1.31 -1.82
CA PRO A 39 -16.21 2.01 -2.34
C PRO A 39 -16.06 3.55 -2.38
N LEU A 40 -15.17 4.17 -1.59
CA LEU A 40 -15.11 5.63 -1.42
C LEU A 40 -14.19 6.35 -2.42
N LEU A 41 -13.51 5.63 -3.29
CA LEU A 41 -12.72 6.15 -4.41
C LEU A 41 -11.57 7.09 -3.99
N GLN A 42 -10.89 6.81 -2.86
CA GLN A 42 -9.79 7.67 -2.39
C GLN A 42 -8.63 7.71 -3.38
N GLY A 43 -8.35 6.63 -4.08
CA GLY A 43 -7.33 6.60 -5.13
C GLY A 43 -7.68 7.50 -6.31
N ALA A 44 -8.92 7.42 -6.80
CA ALA A 44 -9.39 8.26 -7.90
C ALA A 44 -9.57 9.73 -7.49
N ARG A 45 -10.14 9.97 -6.31
CA ARG A 45 -10.51 11.33 -5.88
C ARG A 45 -9.35 12.12 -5.29
N LEU A 46 -8.46 11.46 -4.55
CA LEU A 46 -7.40 12.11 -3.78
C LEU A 46 -6.03 11.86 -4.39
N THR A 47 -5.60 10.60 -4.53
CA THR A 47 -4.28 10.27 -5.04
C THR A 47 -4.05 10.76 -6.46
N ALA A 48 -5.01 10.52 -7.36
CA ALA A 48 -4.89 10.98 -8.73
C ALA A 48 -4.86 12.52 -8.81
N TRP A 49 -5.65 13.19 -7.98
CA TRP A 49 -5.68 14.64 -7.93
C TRP A 49 -4.34 15.23 -7.46
N GLU A 50 -3.84 14.82 -6.29
CA GLU A 50 -2.63 15.41 -5.72
C GLU A 50 -1.37 15.13 -6.57
N LEU A 51 -1.25 13.93 -7.16
CA LEU A 51 -0.14 13.62 -8.05
C LEU A 51 -0.21 14.44 -9.35
N SER A 52 -1.39 14.58 -9.95
CA SER A 52 -1.57 15.38 -11.17
C SER A 52 -1.28 16.86 -10.93
N GLN A 53 -1.70 17.42 -9.79
CA GLN A 53 -1.37 18.80 -9.42
C GLN A 53 0.13 19.03 -9.25
N SER A 54 0.86 17.98 -8.88
CA SER A 54 2.32 18.03 -8.71
C SER A 54 3.10 17.70 -9.99
N GLY A 55 2.40 17.51 -11.13
CA GLY A 55 3.04 17.18 -12.40
C GLY A 55 3.61 15.76 -12.46
N ILE A 56 3.20 14.87 -11.56
CA ILE A 56 3.59 13.46 -11.57
C ILE A 56 2.60 12.69 -12.45
N PRO A 57 3.05 12.01 -13.51
CA PRO A 57 2.18 11.19 -14.34
C PRO A 57 1.45 10.14 -13.51
N VAL A 58 0.12 10.14 -13.53
CA VAL A 58 -0.71 9.20 -12.82
C VAL A 58 -1.74 8.57 -13.74
N THR A 59 -1.89 7.26 -13.65
CA THR A 59 -2.92 6.49 -14.35
C THR A 59 -3.83 5.86 -13.31
N THR A 60 -5.09 6.29 -13.28
CA THR A 60 -6.10 5.69 -12.41
C THR A 60 -6.68 4.46 -13.09
N ILE A 61 -6.81 3.38 -12.35
CA ILE A 61 -7.36 2.09 -12.81
C ILE A 61 -8.46 1.62 -11.85
N CYS A 62 -9.38 0.78 -12.35
CA CYS A 62 -10.28 0.05 -11.46
C CYS A 62 -9.48 -0.95 -10.60
N ASP A 63 -9.94 -1.22 -9.39
CA ASP A 63 -9.23 -2.05 -8.41
C ASP A 63 -8.88 -3.45 -8.94
N ASN A 64 -9.74 -4.01 -9.80
CA ASN A 64 -9.53 -5.32 -10.41
C ASN A 64 -8.52 -5.33 -11.58
N MET A 65 -7.97 -4.16 -11.97
CA MET A 65 -7.01 -4.05 -13.08
C MET A 65 -5.55 -4.16 -12.64
N ALA A 66 -5.25 -4.12 -11.34
CA ALA A 66 -3.88 -4.21 -10.82
C ALA A 66 -3.14 -5.44 -11.37
N GLY A 67 -3.83 -6.59 -11.44
CA GLY A 67 -3.25 -7.84 -11.96
C GLY A 67 -2.79 -7.73 -13.41
N VAL A 68 -3.57 -7.14 -14.30
CA VAL A 68 -3.16 -7.00 -15.71
C VAL A 68 -2.02 -6.00 -15.86
N VAL A 69 -1.98 -4.94 -15.06
CA VAL A 69 -0.88 -3.97 -15.05
C VAL A 69 0.43 -4.64 -14.63
N MET A 70 0.39 -5.49 -13.59
CA MET A 70 1.54 -6.27 -13.11
C MET A 70 1.98 -7.33 -14.12
N ALA A 71 1.04 -8.10 -14.68
CA ALA A 71 1.32 -9.12 -15.70
C ALA A 71 1.96 -8.53 -16.97
N GLN A 72 1.61 -7.29 -17.31
CA GLN A 72 2.23 -6.53 -18.40
C GLN A 72 3.53 -5.81 -18.01
N GLN A 73 4.05 -6.05 -16.80
CA GLN A 73 5.30 -5.49 -16.29
C GLN A 73 5.37 -3.95 -16.35
N LYS A 74 4.22 -3.29 -16.22
CA LYS A 74 4.13 -1.82 -16.27
C LYS A 74 4.56 -1.14 -14.99
N VAL A 75 4.73 -1.89 -13.89
CA VAL A 75 5.13 -1.38 -12.58
C VAL A 75 6.27 -2.20 -12.00
N GLN A 76 7.17 -1.56 -11.27
CA GLN A 76 8.37 -2.16 -10.68
C GLN A 76 8.28 -2.28 -9.16
N ALA A 77 7.33 -1.61 -8.53
CA ALA A 77 7.10 -1.66 -7.10
C ALA A 77 5.66 -1.29 -6.75
N VAL A 78 5.16 -1.84 -5.64
CA VAL A 78 3.94 -1.39 -4.99
C VAL A 78 4.32 -0.68 -3.70
N VAL A 79 3.74 0.49 -3.46
CA VAL A 79 3.88 1.22 -2.19
C VAL A 79 2.50 1.63 -1.71
N VAL A 80 2.15 1.27 -0.47
CA VAL A 80 0.87 1.59 0.17
C VAL A 80 1.10 2.17 1.56
N GLY A 81 0.11 2.87 2.09
CA GLY A 81 0.07 3.27 3.50
C GLY A 81 -0.36 2.13 4.41
N ALA A 82 -0.64 2.46 5.66
CA ALA A 82 -1.23 1.54 6.61
C ALA A 82 -2.17 2.31 7.55
N ASP A 83 -3.31 1.70 7.87
CA ASP A 83 -4.20 2.16 8.92
C ASP A 83 -3.76 1.61 10.29
N ARG A 84 -3.23 0.38 10.34
CA ARG A 84 -2.64 -0.23 11.52
C ARG A 84 -1.67 -1.35 11.14
N ILE A 85 -0.60 -1.48 11.91
CA ILE A 85 0.39 -2.55 11.75
C ILE A 85 0.51 -3.28 13.08
N ALA A 86 0.40 -4.60 13.07
CA ALA A 86 0.63 -5.44 14.25
C ALA A 86 2.12 -5.63 14.53
N ALA A 87 2.48 -6.09 15.74
CA ALA A 87 3.87 -6.28 16.15
C ALA A 87 4.67 -7.23 15.24
N ASN A 88 4.01 -8.21 14.61
CA ASN A 88 4.65 -9.13 13.67
C ASN A 88 4.82 -8.55 12.25
N GLY A 89 4.27 -7.36 11.97
CA GLY A 89 4.31 -6.72 10.65
C GLY A 89 3.06 -6.92 9.79
N ASP A 90 2.11 -7.74 10.20
CA ASP A 90 0.81 -7.83 9.52
C ASP A 90 0.17 -6.45 9.47
N THR A 91 -0.30 -6.05 8.30
CA THR A 91 -0.69 -4.67 8.04
C THR A 91 -2.15 -4.59 7.60
N ALA A 92 -2.97 -3.87 8.36
CA ALA A 92 -4.30 -3.46 7.93
C ALA A 92 -4.22 -2.16 7.15
N ASN A 93 -4.84 -2.15 5.98
CA ASN A 93 -5.00 -0.97 5.14
C ASN A 93 -6.34 -1.05 4.40
N LYS A 94 -6.67 0.00 3.65
CA LYS A 94 -7.92 0.09 2.90
C LYS A 94 -8.21 -1.20 2.15
N ILE A 95 -9.48 -1.65 2.23
CA ILE A 95 -9.95 -2.89 1.56
C ILE A 95 -9.46 -2.95 0.10
N GLY A 96 -8.93 -4.09 -0.32
CA GLY A 96 -8.28 -4.32 -1.61
C GLY A 96 -6.75 -4.40 -1.54
N THR A 97 -6.14 -3.88 -0.47
CA THR A 97 -4.67 -3.89 -0.30
C THR A 97 -4.11 -5.32 -0.28
N TYR A 98 -4.78 -6.25 0.40
CA TYR A 98 -4.37 -7.66 0.42
C TYR A 98 -4.38 -8.27 -0.98
N THR A 99 -5.38 -7.98 -1.79
CA THR A 99 -5.44 -8.45 -3.19
C THR A 99 -4.22 -7.96 -3.99
N VAL A 100 -3.88 -6.66 -3.86
CA VAL A 100 -2.70 -6.09 -4.54
C VAL A 100 -1.40 -6.74 -4.06
N ALA A 101 -1.27 -7.02 -2.75
CA ALA A 101 -0.09 -7.67 -2.19
C ALA A 101 0.08 -9.12 -2.71
N VAL A 102 -1.00 -9.88 -2.81
CA VAL A 102 -0.99 -11.24 -3.38
C VAL A 102 -0.56 -11.20 -4.84
N LEU A 103 -1.15 -10.30 -5.64
CA LEU A 103 -0.78 -10.13 -7.04
C LEU A 103 0.68 -9.67 -7.21
N ALA A 104 1.16 -8.76 -6.39
CA ALA A 104 2.56 -8.33 -6.39
C ALA A 104 3.50 -9.52 -6.14
N LYS A 105 3.17 -10.38 -5.16
CA LYS A 105 3.95 -11.59 -4.86
C LYS A 105 3.98 -12.56 -6.03
N GLU A 106 2.83 -12.80 -6.66
CA GLU A 106 2.72 -13.70 -7.82
C GLU A 106 3.58 -13.22 -9.00
N HIS A 107 3.63 -11.88 -9.22
CA HIS A 107 4.40 -11.29 -10.30
C HIS A 107 5.84 -10.91 -9.91
N GLY A 108 6.31 -11.28 -8.73
CA GLY A 108 7.68 -10.97 -8.27
C GLY A 108 7.95 -9.48 -8.05
N ILE A 109 6.90 -8.67 -7.86
CA ILE A 109 7.00 -7.23 -7.65
C ILE A 109 7.11 -6.94 -6.16
N PRO A 110 8.12 -6.17 -5.69
CA PRO A 110 8.25 -5.84 -4.28
C PRO A 110 7.07 -4.98 -3.79
N PHE A 111 6.59 -5.33 -2.59
CA PHE A 111 5.47 -4.66 -1.94
C PHE A 111 5.95 -3.98 -0.66
N TYR A 112 5.82 -2.66 -0.61
CA TYR A 112 6.27 -1.83 0.51
C TYR A 112 5.08 -1.21 1.24
N VAL A 113 5.19 -1.17 2.56
CA VAL A 113 4.29 -0.41 3.43
C VAL A 113 5.05 0.81 3.95
N ALA A 114 4.51 2.01 3.78
CA ALA A 114 5.11 3.24 4.28
C ALA A 114 4.15 3.92 5.27
N ALA A 115 4.52 3.94 6.54
CA ALA A 115 3.70 4.49 7.62
C ALA A 115 4.59 4.94 8.78
N PRO A 116 4.17 5.95 9.58
CA PRO A 116 4.92 6.33 10.77
C PRO A 116 4.93 5.19 11.80
N LEU A 117 5.97 5.13 12.61
CA LEU A 117 6.09 4.09 13.64
C LEU A 117 4.91 4.11 14.65
N SER A 118 4.25 5.25 14.81
CA SER A 118 3.03 5.37 15.62
C SER A 118 1.84 4.57 15.09
N THR A 119 1.89 4.13 13.83
CA THR A 119 0.88 3.24 13.23
C THR A 119 1.06 1.79 13.70
N VAL A 120 2.25 1.45 14.22
CA VAL A 120 2.53 0.11 14.74
C VAL A 120 1.94 -0.02 16.14
N ASP A 121 1.02 -0.97 16.30
CA ASP A 121 0.45 -1.32 17.60
C ASP A 121 1.15 -2.56 18.16
N PHE A 122 2.13 -2.33 19.00
CA PHE A 122 2.93 -3.39 19.62
C PHE A 122 2.16 -4.25 20.63
N SER A 123 0.94 -3.85 21.01
CA SER A 123 0.05 -4.66 21.86
C SER A 123 -0.66 -5.77 21.09
N LEU A 124 -0.78 -5.63 19.77
CA LEU A 124 -1.38 -6.61 18.87
C LEU A 124 -0.29 -7.54 18.35
N ARG A 125 -0.31 -8.80 18.79
CA ARG A 125 0.71 -9.78 18.40
C ARG A 125 0.76 -10.04 16.90
N ASP A 126 -0.41 -10.14 16.27
CA ASP A 126 -0.57 -10.43 14.86
C ASP A 126 -1.84 -9.79 14.28
N GLY A 127 -1.99 -9.85 12.96
CA GLY A 127 -3.07 -9.19 12.23
C GLY A 127 -4.48 -9.71 12.55
N SER A 128 -4.62 -10.93 13.10
CA SER A 128 -5.94 -11.47 13.49
C SER A 128 -6.58 -10.70 14.64
N LEU A 129 -5.77 -9.95 15.38
CA LEU A 129 -6.21 -9.14 16.52
C LEU A 129 -6.58 -7.70 16.10
N ILE A 130 -6.34 -7.31 14.86
CA ILE A 130 -6.69 -5.97 14.38
C ILE A 130 -8.21 -5.90 14.18
N PRO A 131 -8.92 -4.98 14.89
CA PRO A 131 -10.35 -4.82 14.69
C PRO A 131 -10.65 -4.23 13.32
N ILE A 132 -11.53 -4.87 12.55
CA ILE A 132 -11.93 -4.41 11.22
C ILE A 132 -13.33 -3.78 11.30
N GLU A 133 -13.40 -2.49 11.01
CA GLU A 133 -14.65 -1.73 10.96
C GLU A 133 -15.54 -2.24 9.81
N GLN A 134 -16.81 -2.50 10.13
CA GLN A 134 -17.84 -2.69 9.11
C GLN A 134 -18.50 -1.34 8.82
N ARG A 135 -18.53 -0.97 7.55
CA ARG A 135 -19.06 0.30 7.11
C ARG A 135 -20.48 0.18 6.59
N LYS A 136 -21.11 1.33 6.36
CA LYS A 136 -22.49 1.37 5.88
C LYS A 136 -22.65 0.72 4.52
N GLU A 137 -23.73 -0.01 4.33
CA GLU A 137 -24.06 -0.69 3.09
C GLU A 137 -24.25 0.28 1.91
N GLU A 138 -24.73 1.49 2.19
CA GLU A 138 -24.98 2.52 1.18
C GLU A 138 -23.73 2.86 0.37
N GLU A 139 -22.54 2.76 0.97
CA GLU A 139 -21.27 3.01 0.26
C GLU A 139 -21.06 2.05 -0.92
N ILE A 140 -21.60 0.84 -0.84
CA ILE A 140 -21.57 -0.15 -1.93
C ILE A 140 -22.87 -0.11 -2.74
N ARG A 141 -24.03 -0.01 -2.07
CA ARG A 141 -25.35 -0.03 -2.72
C ARG A 141 -25.53 1.10 -3.69
N GLN A 142 -24.89 2.24 -3.45
CA GLN A 142 -25.05 3.42 -4.27
C GLN A 142 -23.72 3.81 -4.93
N PHE A 143 -23.83 4.29 -6.14
CA PHE A 143 -22.71 4.88 -6.88
C PHE A 143 -23.18 6.17 -7.56
N ASN A 144 -22.53 7.29 -7.24
CA ASN A 144 -22.88 8.62 -7.74
C ASN A 144 -24.38 8.97 -7.52
N GLY A 145 -24.91 8.66 -6.34
CA GLY A 145 -26.30 8.94 -5.97
C GLY A 145 -27.33 8.02 -6.65
N ARG A 146 -26.88 7.00 -7.35
CA ARG A 146 -27.77 5.99 -7.96
C ARG A 146 -27.58 4.65 -7.27
N GLN A 147 -28.70 3.98 -7.00
CA GLN A 147 -28.68 2.62 -6.51
C GLN A 147 -28.23 1.65 -7.61
N THR A 148 -27.22 0.84 -7.30
CA THR A 148 -26.65 -0.16 -8.21
C THR A 148 -26.86 -1.59 -7.72
N VAL A 149 -27.06 -1.78 -6.41
CA VAL A 149 -27.31 -3.08 -5.78
C VAL A 149 -28.79 -3.16 -5.41
N PRO A 150 -29.53 -4.19 -5.85
CA PRO A 150 -30.94 -4.38 -5.48
C PRO A 150 -31.15 -4.47 -3.98
N ASP A 151 -32.30 -4.00 -3.47
CA ASP A 151 -32.60 -4.01 -2.04
C ASP A 151 -32.56 -5.40 -1.40
N ALA A 152 -32.97 -6.41 -2.15
CA ALA A 152 -32.96 -7.80 -1.69
C ALA A 152 -31.56 -8.43 -1.61
N ALA A 153 -30.53 -7.80 -2.17
CA ALA A 153 -29.15 -8.32 -2.11
C ALA A 153 -28.47 -7.88 -0.81
N MET A 154 -27.76 -8.79 -0.17
CA MET A 154 -26.93 -8.49 0.99
C MET A 154 -25.67 -7.76 0.58
N VAL A 155 -25.13 -6.91 1.45
CA VAL A 155 -23.88 -6.18 1.25
C VAL A 155 -22.92 -6.51 2.39
N PHE A 156 -21.65 -6.71 2.04
CA PHE A 156 -20.55 -6.88 2.99
C PHE A 156 -19.50 -5.78 2.70
N ASN A 157 -19.28 -4.90 3.67
CA ASN A 157 -18.45 -3.69 3.48
C ASN A 157 -17.43 -3.50 4.61
N PRO A 158 -16.40 -4.35 4.73
CA PRO A 158 -15.29 -4.09 5.64
C PRO A 158 -14.46 -2.89 5.13
N ALA A 159 -14.05 -2.02 6.05
CA ALA A 159 -13.26 -0.84 5.72
C ALA A 159 -11.83 -1.20 5.26
N PHE A 160 -11.28 -2.25 5.85
CA PHE A 160 -9.88 -2.66 5.72
C PHE A 160 -9.78 -4.16 5.47
N ASP A 161 -8.66 -4.58 4.90
CA ASP A 161 -8.20 -5.96 4.93
C ASP A 161 -6.80 -6.04 5.56
N VAL A 162 -6.43 -7.23 6.01
CA VAL A 162 -5.12 -7.48 6.62
C VAL A 162 -4.22 -8.19 5.62
N THR A 163 -3.11 -7.56 5.30
CA THR A 163 -2.02 -8.15 4.51
C THR A 163 -1.05 -8.86 5.45
N PRO A 164 -0.93 -10.20 5.39
CA PRO A 164 0.08 -10.93 6.16
C PRO A 164 1.50 -10.49 5.80
N GLU A 165 2.36 -10.45 6.80
CA GLU A 165 3.74 -9.98 6.72
C GLU A 165 4.57 -10.67 5.61
N ARG A 166 4.27 -11.93 5.31
CA ARG A 166 4.95 -12.70 4.26
C ARG A 166 4.78 -12.15 2.83
N TYR A 167 3.84 -11.24 2.62
CA TYR A 167 3.64 -10.52 1.36
C TYR A 167 4.36 -9.18 1.32
N ILE A 168 4.90 -8.71 2.45
CA ILE A 168 5.51 -7.40 2.61
C ILE A 168 7.02 -7.52 2.47
N THR A 169 7.60 -6.76 1.55
CA THR A 169 9.05 -6.71 1.32
C THR A 169 9.75 -5.92 2.42
N ALA A 170 9.20 -4.75 2.76
CA ALA A 170 9.70 -3.91 3.85
C ALA A 170 8.63 -2.95 4.36
N ILE A 171 8.76 -2.56 5.62
CA ILE A 171 7.98 -1.49 6.27
C ILE A 171 8.90 -0.29 6.47
N ILE A 172 8.52 0.85 5.88
CA ILE A 172 9.28 2.09 5.86
C ILE A 172 8.68 3.05 6.88
N THR A 173 9.49 3.52 7.81
CA THR A 173 9.08 4.45 8.85
C THR A 173 10.02 5.65 8.92
N GLU A 174 9.65 6.68 9.68
CA GLU A 174 10.52 7.84 9.96
C GLU A 174 11.75 7.47 10.83
N LYS A 175 11.75 6.28 11.44
CA LYS A 175 12.88 5.76 12.22
C LYS A 175 13.81 4.85 11.44
N GLY A 176 13.40 4.45 10.23
CA GLY A 176 14.17 3.56 9.36
C GLY A 176 13.29 2.54 8.65
N VAL A 177 13.95 1.60 8.00
CA VAL A 177 13.30 0.54 7.22
C VAL A 177 13.43 -0.78 7.96
N ALA A 178 12.28 -1.40 8.24
CA ALA A 178 12.22 -2.75 8.79
C ALA A 178 12.04 -3.76 7.65
N TYR A 179 12.90 -4.77 7.63
CA TYR A 179 12.80 -5.97 6.78
C TYR A 179 12.38 -7.16 7.63
N PRO A 180 11.95 -8.29 7.04
CA PRO A 180 11.76 -9.51 7.80
C PRO A 180 13.05 -9.96 8.53
N PRO A 181 12.97 -10.49 9.76
CA PRO A 181 11.75 -10.70 10.55
C PRO A 181 11.25 -9.41 11.19
N PHE A 182 10.01 -9.01 10.86
CA PHE A 182 9.47 -7.70 11.23
C PHE A 182 9.33 -7.48 12.74
N ALA A 183 8.91 -8.49 13.50
CA ALA A 183 8.72 -8.35 14.94
C ALA A 183 9.99 -7.83 15.65
N GLN A 184 11.16 -8.35 15.27
CA GLN A 184 12.43 -7.95 15.83
C GLN A 184 12.85 -6.56 15.33
N ASN A 185 12.69 -6.30 14.03
CA ASN A 185 13.15 -5.06 13.41
C ASN A 185 12.27 -3.86 13.76
N LEU A 186 10.94 -4.02 13.85
CA LEU A 186 10.04 -2.99 14.32
C LEU A 186 10.31 -2.63 15.79
N GLU A 187 10.55 -3.64 16.64
CA GLU A 187 10.91 -3.40 18.04
C GLU A 187 12.27 -2.69 18.16
N ALA A 188 13.26 -3.05 17.34
CA ALA A 188 14.53 -2.35 17.31
C ALA A 188 14.35 -0.85 16.96
N LEU A 189 13.56 -0.55 15.93
CA LEU A 189 13.25 0.83 15.55
C LEU A 189 12.50 1.57 16.66
N ARG A 190 11.57 0.91 17.37
CA ARG A 190 10.88 1.48 18.54
C ARG A 190 11.85 1.90 19.65
N LEU A 191 12.88 1.10 19.88
CA LEU A 191 13.91 1.35 20.89
C LEU A 191 15.04 2.30 20.41
N GLY A 192 14.91 2.88 19.21
CA GLY A 192 15.94 3.74 18.63
C GLY A 192 17.23 3.00 18.24
N LYS A 193 17.17 1.68 18.08
CA LYS A 193 18.29 0.86 17.63
C LYS A 193 18.22 0.67 16.10
N PRO A 194 19.37 0.48 15.43
CA PRO A 194 19.34 0.13 14.01
C PRO A 194 18.60 -1.21 13.82
N ALA A 195 17.71 -1.28 12.83
CA ALA A 195 17.14 -2.54 12.38
C ALA A 195 18.26 -3.46 11.88
N LEU A 196 18.09 -4.76 12.03
CA LEU A 196 19.02 -5.73 11.45
C LEU A 196 19.10 -5.47 9.93
N GLN A 197 20.30 -5.25 9.43
CA GLN A 197 20.49 -4.96 8.01
C GLN A 197 20.06 -6.19 7.21
N CYS A 198 19.07 -6.01 6.36
CA CYS A 198 18.88 -6.91 5.25
C CYS A 198 20.03 -6.70 4.26
N ASP A 199 20.55 -7.76 3.69
CA ASP A 199 21.51 -7.62 2.58
C ASP A 199 20.79 -6.96 1.38
N VAL A 200 20.91 -5.62 1.34
CA VAL A 200 20.33 -4.78 0.27
C VAL A 200 20.79 -5.26 -1.13
N ARG A 201 21.95 -5.94 -1.21
CA ARG A 201 22.45 -6.51 -2.45
C ARG A 201 21.59 -7.66 -2.96
N SER A 202 21.03 -8.48 -2.06
CA SER A 202 20.12 -9.56 -2.44
C SER A 202 18.78 -9.03 -2.98
N LEU A 203 18.28 -7.93 -2.43
CA LEU A 203 17.07 -7.25 -2.93
C LEU A 203 17.32 -6.54 -4.26
N GLN A 204 18.46 -5.87 -4.40
CA GLN A 204 18.88 -5.26 -5.67
C GLN A 204 19.06 -6.31 -6.77
N GLN A 205 19.61 -7.48 -6.42
CA GLN A 205 19.76 -8.59 -7.35
C GLN A 205 18.40 -9.14 -7.81
N GLN A 206 17.42 -9.26 -6.92
CA GLN A 206 16.06 -9.70 -7.27
C GLN A 206 15.36 -8.69 -8.21
N VAL A 207 15.49 -7.41 -7.93
CA VAL A 207 14.95 -6.33 -8.81
C VAL A 207 15.65 -6.31 -10.15
N LEU A 208 16.97 -6.49 -10.20
CA LEU A 208 17.75 -6.52 -11.44
C LEU A 208 17.47 -7.78 -12.26
N THR A 209 17.30 -8.94 -11.62
CA THR A 209 16.97 -10.20 -12.30
C THR A 209 15.57 -10.16 -12.91
N ALA A 210 14.60 -9.56 -12.20
CA ALA A 210 13.26 -9.34 -12.72
C ALA A 210 13.26 -8.38 -13.93
N ALA A 211 14.18 -7.40 -13.94
CA ALA A 211 14.33 -6.45 -15.06
C ALA A 211 15.08 -7.05 -16.28
N GLN A 212 15.91 -8.07 -16.08
CA GLN A 212 16.71 -8.70 -17.14
C GLN A 212 16.04 -9.92 -17.79
N GLY A 213 14.99 -10.47 -17.19
CA GLY A 213 14.18 -11.56 -17.76
C GLY A 213 13.25 -11.14 -18.90
N CYS A 214 13.40 -9.93 -19.42
CA CYS A 214 12.54 -9.29 -20.41
C CYS A 214 13.31 -8.90 -21.69
N SER A 215 14.24 -9.74 -22.14
CA SER A 215 14.85 -9.59 -23.48
C SER A 215 14.55 -10.77 -24.36
#